data_12ea0331de1f6d139bda364d182ef7d3
#
_entry.id   12ea0331de1f6d139bda364d182ef7d3
#
_cell.length_a   1.000
_cell.length_b   1.000
_cell.length_c   1.000
_cell.angle_alpha   90.00
_cell.angle_beta   90.00
_cell.angle_gamma   90.00
#
_symmetry.space_group_name_H-M   'P 1'
#
loop_
_entity.id
_entity.type
_entity.pdbx_description
1 polymer ?
#
loop_
_entity_poly.entity_id
_entity_poly.type
_entity_poly.pdbx_seq_one_letter_code
_entity_poly.pdbx_strand_id
1 'polypeptide(L)' 'MDNVKKQIISILSGIRSDVKDWESNTQLVHSGILDSLGIVELIGELSDTFDIEIPPQEIVYENFDSVEGLVKMVERLSE' A
#
# COMPACT_ATOMS: atom_id res chain seq x y z
N MET A 1 8.60 9.18 -6.87
CA MET A 1 10.01 9.06 -6.55
C MET A 1 10.30 7.71 -5.95
N ASP A 2 11.51 7.27 -6.14
CA ASP A 2 11.89 5.92 -5.72
C ASP A 2 11.77 5.69 -4.23
N ASN A 3 11.95 6.74 -3.42
CA ASN A 3 11.85 6.62 -1.97
C ASN A 3 10.45 6.19 -1.51
N VAL A 4 9.41 6.77 -2.08
CA VAL A 4 8.04 6.44 -1.71
C VAL A 4 7.78 4.97 -2.01
N LYS A 5 8.16 4.53 -3.20
CA LYS A 5 7.96 3.14 -3.63
C LYS A 5 8.70 2.17 -2.73
N LYS A 6 9.96 2.46 -2.42
CA LYS A 6 10.76 1.60 -1.55
C LYS A 6 10.19 1.51 -0.16
N GLN A 7 9.71 2.62 0.37
CA GLN A 7 9.11 2.63 1.70
C GLN A 7 7.82 1.81 1.73
N ILE A 8 7.01 1.93 0.68
CA ILE A 8 5.78 1.16 0.58
C ILE A 8 6.09 -0.33 0.50
N ILE A 9 7.06 -0.72 -0.30
CA ILE A 9 7.45 -2.13 -0.42
C ILE A 9 7.96 -2.66 0.92
N SER A 10 8.73 -1.85 1.62
CA SER A 10 9.23 -2.22 2.94
C SER A 10 8.09 -2.46 3.93
N ILE A 11 7.08 -1.59 3.91
CA ILE A 11 5.90 -1.75 4.76
C ILE A 11 5.16 -3.04 4.40
N LEU A 12 4.94 -3.27 3.12
CA LEU A 12 4.25 -4.48 2.66
C LEU A 12 5.02 -5.74 3.06
N SER A 13 6.33 -5.71 2.95
CA SER A 13 7.16 -6.85 3.34
C SER A 13 7.09 -7.13 4.83
N GLY A 14 6.86 -6.10 5.63
CA GLY A 14 6.66 -6.26 7.06
C GLY A 14 5.32 -6.90 7.39
N ILE A 15 4.31 -6.67 6.54
CA ILE A 15 2.98 -7.27 6.72
C ILE A 15 2.96 -8.71 6.22
N ARG A 16 3.56 -8.96 5.06
CA ARG A 16 3.61 -10.30 4.46
C ARG A 16 5.04 -10.60 4.00
N SER A 17 5.83 -11.16 4.91
CA SER A 17 7.24 -11.44 4.63
C SER A 17 7.45 -12.57 3.62
N ASP A 18 6.41 -13.33 3.32
CA ASP A 18 6.48 -14.43 2.38
C ASP A 18 6.29 -14.00 0.92
N VAL A 19 5.95 -12.76 0.68
CA VAL A 19 5.73 -12.22 -0.67
C VAL A 19 6.98 -11.46 -1.10
N LYS A 20 7.43 -11.68 -2.34
CA LYS A 20 8.68 -11.08 -2.82
C LYS A 20 8.54 -10.20 -4.05
N ASP A 21 7.58 -10.50 -4.90
CA ASP A 21 7.42 -9.79 -6.17
C ASP A 21 6.30 -8.75 -6.09
N TRP A 22 6.43 -7.83 -5.14
CA TRP A 22 5.40 -6.84 -4.91
C TRP A 22 5.10 -6.00 -6.15
N GLU A 23 6.15 -5.57 -6.86
CA GLU A 23 5.98 -4.66 -7.98
C GLU A 23 5.28 -5.29 -9.17
N SER A 24 5.44 -6.59 -9.37
CA SER A 24 4.83 -7.28 -10.50
C SER A 24 3.40 -7.73 -10.20
N ASN A 25 2.98 -7.64 -8.96
CA ASN A 25 1.65 -8.10 -8.56
C ASN A 25 0.64 -6.95 -8.68
N THR A 26 -0.37 -7.12 -9.51
CA THR A 26 -1.39 -6.10 -9.73
C THR A 26 -2.74 -6.46 -9.13
N GLN A 27 -2.77 -7.51 -8.29
CA GLN A 27 -4.02 -7.96 -7.67
C GLN A 27 -3.79 -8.29 -6.20
N LEU A 28 -3.13 -7.37 -5.47
CA LEU A 28 -2.79 -7.61 -4.07
C LEU A 28 -4.03 -7.92 -3.23
N VAL A 29 -5.10 -7.17 -3.43
CA VAL A 29 -6.35 -7.37 -2.68
C VAL A 29 -7.17 -8.51 -3.29
N HIS A 30 -7.31 -8.52 -4.60
CA HIS A 30 -8.11 -9.54 -5.29
C HIS A 30 -7.56 -10.94 -5.10
N SER A 31 -6.24 -11.09 -5.01
CA SER A 31 -5.62 -12.40 -4.82
C SER A 31 -5.63 -12.86 -3.38
N GLY A 32 -5.98 -12.00 -2.44
CA GLY A 32 -5.99 -12.32 -1.02
C GLY A 32 -4.67 -12.10 -0.31
N ILE A 33 -3.66 -11.58 -1.01
CA ILE A 33 -2.39 -11.24 -0.37
C ILE A 33 -2.61 -10.18 0.70
N LEU A 34 -3.42 -9.18 0.39
CA LEU A 34 -3.85 -8.18 1.38
C LEU A 34 -5.30 -8.48 1.74
N ASP A 35 -5.51 -9.06 2.91
CA ASP A 35 -6.86 -9.28 3.44
C ASP A 35 -7.28 -8.06 4.28
N SER A 36 -8.43 -8.16 4.95
CA SER A 36 -8.96 -7.04 5.73
C SER A 36 -7.98 -6.53 6.78
N LEU A 37 -7.34 -7.46 7.49
CA LEU A 37 -6.38 -7.08 8.52
C LEU A 37 -5.14 -6.45 7.91
N GLY A 38 -4.66 -7.02 6.80
CA GLY A 38 -3.50 -6.49 6.11
C GLY A 38 -3.73 -5.08 5.62
N ILE A 39 -4.93 -4.82 5.10
CA ILE A 39 -5.28 -3.48 4.63
C ILE A 39 -5.31 -2.48 5.79
N VAL A 40 -5.88 -2.87 6.92
CA VAL A 40 -5.92 -1.99 8.10
C VAL A 40 -4.51 -1.68 8.59
N GLU A 41 -3.66 -2.70 8.66
CA GLU A 41 -2.26 -2.49 9.05
C GLU A 41 -1.54 -1.58 8.08
N LEU A 42 -1.76 -1.80 6.78
CA LEU A 42 -1.13 -1.00 5.74
C LEU A 42 -1.54 0.47 5.85
N ILE A 43 -2.82 0.72 6.07
CA ILE A 43 -3.31 2.09 6.21
C ILE A 43 -2.63 2.78 7.39
N GLY A 44 -2.54 2.09 8.53
CA GLY A 44 -1.89 2.65 9.70
C GLY A 44 -0.42 2.97 9.45
N GLU A 45 0.29 2.05 8.80
CA GLU A 45 1.71 2.24 8.53
C GLU A 45 1.95 3.35 7.52
N LEU A 46 1.12 3.43 6.49
CA LEU A 46 1.25 4.48 5.49
C LEU A 46 0.98 5.85 6.11
N SER A 47 -0.05 5.93 6.95
CA SER A 47 -0.39 7.19 7.62
C SER A 47 0.75 7.67 8.50
N ASP A 48 1.37 6.76 9.24
CA ASP A 48 2.49 7.08 10.13
C ASP A 48 3.74 7.45 9.33
N THR A 49 4.08 6.63 8.35
CA THR A 49 5.34 6.78 7.62
C THR A 49 5.37 8.07 6.80
N PHE A 50 4.26 8.40 6.18
CA PHE A 50 4.20 9.55 5.26
C PHE A 50 3.48 10.75 5.87
N ASP A 51 3.02 10.64 7.10
CA ASP A 51 2.31 11.71 7.79
C ASP A 51 1.13 12.21 6.96
N ILE A 52 0.31 11.27 6.52
CA ILE A 52 -0.88 11.55 5.70
C ILE A 52 -2.10 10.96 6.35
N GLU A 53 -3.27 11.44 5.93
CA GLU A 53 -4.54 10.87 6.36
C GLU A 53 -5.19 10.22 5.15
N ILE A 54 -5.57 8.95 5.29
CA ILE A 54 -6.20 8.20 4.20
C ILE A 54 -7.69 8.13 4.46
N PRO A 55 -8.50 8.95 3.77
CA PRO A 55 -9.95 8.94 4.00
C PRO A 55 -10.59 7.68 3.42
N PRO A 56 -11.77 7.30 3.91
CA PRO A 56 -12.43 6.07 3.44
C PRO A 56 -12.65 6.01 1.93
N GLN A 57 -12.87 7.14 1.28
CA GLN A 57 -13.10 7.12 -0.18
C GLN A 57 -11.87 6.74 -0.97
N GLU A 58 -10.69 6.73 -0.36
CA GLU A 58 -9.46 6.29 -1.01
C GLU A 58 -9.26 4.78 -0.88
N ILE A 59 -10.04 4.12 -0.03
CA ILE A 59 -9.88 2.68 0.23
C ILE A 59 -10.67 1.92 -0.82
N VAL A 60 -10.10 1.84 -2.01
CA VAL A 60 -10.69 1.17 -3.17
C VAL A 60 -9.65 0.27 -3.81
N TYR A 61 -10.09 -0.74 -4.54
CA TYR A 61 -9.18 -1.70 -5.18
C TYR A 61 -8.13 -0.99 -6.04
N GLU A 62 -8.55 0.00 -6.77
CA GLU A 62 -7.68 0.75 -7.68
C GLU A 62 -6.43 1.26 -6.98
N ASN A 63 -6.56 1.66 -5.73
CA ASN A 63 -5.44 2.20 -4.95
C ASN A 63 -4.64 1.13 -4.23
N PHE A 64 -5.26 0.00 -3.90
CA PHE A 64 -4.66 -0.98 -2.99
C PHE A 64 -4.26 -2.29 -3.67
N ASP A 65 -4.61 -2.48 -4.94
CA ASP A 65 -4.32 -3.73 -5.64
C ASP A 65 -2.88 -3.84 -6.14
N SER A 66 -2.16 -2.73 -6.18
CA SER A 66 -0.79 -2.73 -6.70
C SER A 66 0.08 -1.71 -5.97
N VAL A 67 1.39 -1.93 -6.03
CA VAL A 67 2.35 -0.96 -5.49
C VAL A 67 2.21 0.37 -6.21
N GLU A 68 2.03 0.33 -7.52
CA GLU A 68 1.87 1.56 -8.30
C GLU A 68 0.65 2.36 -7.83
N GLY A 69 -0.46 1.68 -7.57
CA GLY A 69 -1.65 2.35 -7.06
C GLY A 69 -1.41 2.98 -5.70
N LEU A 70 -0.72 2.26 -4.83
CA LEU A 70 -0.37 2.78 -3.51
C LEU A 70 0.55 4.01 -3.62
N VAL A 71 1.54 3.95 -4.50
CA VAL A 71 2.46 5.08 -4.70
C VAL A 71 1.69 6.31 -5.15
N LYS A 72 0.80 6.15 -6.13
CA LYS A 72 0.02 7.27 -6.65
C LYS A 72 -0.88 7.87 -5.58
N MET A 73 -1.51 7.01 -4.76
CA MET A 73 -2.36 7.48 -3.68
C MET A 73 -1.56 8.28 -2.65
N VAL A 74 -0.43 7.74 -2.22
CA VAL A 74 0.41 8.40 -1.22
C VAL A 74 0.91 9.74 -1.75
N GLU A 75 1.36 9.79 -2.99
CA GLU A 75 1.85 11.04 -3.57
C GLU A 75 0.75 12.09 -3.65
N ARG A 76 -0.46 11.67 -4.02
CA ARG A 76 -1.59 12.58 -4.12
C ARG A 76 -1.98 13.13 -2.74
N LEU A 77 -2.00 12.28 -1.74
CA LEU A 77 -2.40 12.67 -0.39
C LEU A 77 -1.30 13.45 0.34
N SER A 78 -0.08 13.39 -0.16
CA SER A 78 1.06 14.10 0.44
C SER A 78 1.21 15.53 -0.06
N GLU A 79 0.48 15.89 -1.05
CA GLU A 79 0.58 17.25 -1.63
C GLU A 79 0.04 18.32 -0.72
#